data_69d82a4dcd2b9e8b042c6ce8d09c9ec1
#
_entry.id   69d82a4dcd2b9e8b042c6ce8d09c9ec1
#
_cell.length_a   1.000
_cell.length_b   1.000
_cell.length_c   1.000
_cell.angle_alpha   90.00
_cell.angle_beta   90.00
_cell.angle_gamma   90.00
#
_symmetry.space_group_name_H-M   'P 1'
#
loop_
_entity.id
_entity.type
_entity.pdbx_description
1 polymer ?
#
loop_
_entity_poly.entity_id
_entity_poly.type
_entity_poly.pdbx_seq_one_letter_code
_entity_poly.pdbx_strand_id
1 'polypeptide(L)'
;VYKRQIEYDGNSLSEGEKEALYLIGRVLLAPKNSLIIVDEPEAHLHKSVVCALWNKLEQKREDCVFFYFTHDIDFAVTRDAKKIWIKSFEYPNHWDFRFLSDDTIPEDLYLELLGSKRKVLFCEGKKESFDYKLYSAFFPDFFVVPVENCSKVRAYTRAMNSGGLANVQALGI
;
A
#
# COMPACT_ATOMS: atom_id res chain seq x y z
N VAL A 1 24.40 24.85 13.15
CA VAL A 1 24.99 23.53 13.51
C VAL A 1 25.16 22.76 12.21
N TYR A 2 26.37 22.70 11.67
CA TYR A 2 26.68 21.87 10.49
C TYR A 2 26.63 20.41 10.93
N LYS A 3 25.63 19.66 10.46
CA LYS A 3 25.68 18.20 10.54
C LYS A 3 26.90 17.72 9.75
N ARG A 4 27.79 16.96 10.37
CA ARG A 4 28.88 16.28 9.65
C ARG A 4 28.28 15.49 8.48
N GLN A 5 28.61 15.88 7.26
CA GLN A 5 28.31 15.07 6.10
C GLN A 5 29.24 13.85 6.17
N ILE A 6 28.65 12.69 6.16
CA ILE A 6 29.38 11.42 6.01
C ILE A 6 29.41 11.16 4.51
N GLU A 7 30.59 11.12 3.91
CA GLU A 7 30.74 10.71 2.52
C GLU A 7 30.56 9.20 2.44
N TYR A 8 29.64 8.78 1.58
CA TYR A 8 29.40 7.38 1.28
C TYR A 8 29.95 7.05 -0.11
N ASP A 9 30.70 5.96 -0.24
CA ASP A 9 30.95 5.33 -1.52
C ASP A 9 29.63 4.72 -2.04
N GLY A 10 29.28 4.97 -3.30
CA GLY A 10 28.08 4.41 -3.94
C GLY A 10 27.99 2.88 -3.87
N ASN A 11 29.12 2.20 -3.78
CA ASN A 11 29.16 0.74 -3.58
C ASN A 11 28.74 0.29 -2.18
N SER A 12 28.78 1.20 -1.20
CA SER A 12 28.39 0.94 0.19
C SER A 12 26.92 1.15 0.48
N LEU A 13 26.14 1.62 -0.51
CA LEU A 13 24.70 1.80 -0.39
C LEU A 13 23.99 0.45 -0.37
N SER A 14 23.00 0.32 0.52
CA SER A 14 22.07 -0.80 0.51
C SER A 14 21.23 -0.79 -0.79
N GLU A 15 20.66 -1.93 -1.15
CA GLU A 15 19.80 -2.02 -2.36
C GLU A 15 18.63 -1.04 -2.30
N GLY A 16 18.00 -0.87 -1.13
CA GLY A 16 16.92 0.10 -0.95
C GLY A 16 17.37 1.57 -1.13
N GLU A 17 18.59 1.92 -0.69
CA GLU A 17 19.15 3.26 -0.90
C GLU A 17 19.47 3.50 -2.38
N LYS A 18 20.03 2.51 -3.06
CA LYS A 18 20.29 2.56 -4.51
C LYS A 18 18.98 2.75 -5.29
N GLU A 19 17.96 1.97 -4.95
CA GLU A 19 16.64 2.05 -5.57
C GLU A 19 16.01 3.43 -5.33
N ALA A 20 16.02 3.93 -4.10
CA ALA A 20 15.51 5.27 -3.79
C ALA A 20 16.22 6.36 -4.59
N LEU A 21 17.56 6.32 -4.70
CA LEU A 21 18.33 7.27 -5.51
C LEU A 21 17.99 7.17 -6.99
N TYR A 22 17.85 5.95 -7.51
CA TYR A 22 17.47 5.71 -8.91
C TYR A 22 16.09 6.30 -9.20
N LEU A 23 15.08 6.01 -8.37
CA LEU A 23 13.73 6.52 -8.53
C LEU A 23 13.68 8.05 -8.44
N ILE A 24 14.35 8.64 -7.45
CA ILE A 24 14.46 10.09 -7.31
C ILE A 24 15.05 10.71 -8.57
N GLY A 25 16.16 10.17 -9.05
CA GLY A 25 16.83 10.66 -10.24
C GLY A 25 15.94 10.58 -11.49
N ARG A 26 15.31 9.43 -11.71
CA ARG A 26 14.39 9.21 -12.85
C ARG A 26 13.20 10.17 -12.84
N VAL A 27 12.57 10.36 -11.69
CA VAL A 27 11.40 11.24 -11.56
C VAL A 27 11.78 12.71 -11.69
N LEU A 28 12.85 13.15 -11.04
CA LEU A 28 13.26 14.56 -11.08
C LEU A 28 13.81 14.98 -12.44
N LEU A 29 14.43 14.06 -13.18
CA LEU A 29 14.99 14.33 -14.51
C LEU A 29 13.98 14.10 -15.65
N ALA A 30 12.80 13.59 -15.36
CA ALA A 30 11.75 13.42 -16.38
C ALA A 30 11.37 14.79 -17.00
N PRO A 31 11.05 14.87 -18.29
CA PRO A 31 10.59 16.10 -18.92
C PRO A 31 9.37 16.71 -18.20
N LYS A 32 9.17 18.00 -18.35
CA LYS A 32 7.97 18.65 -17.79
C LYS A 32 6.69 18.11 -18.43
N ASN A 33 5.62 18.05 -17.66
CA ASN A 33 4.30 17.58 -18.10
C ASN A 33 4.31 16.13 -18.61
N SER A 34 5.18 15.28 -18.05
CA SER A 34 5.27 13.86 -18.42
C SER A 34 4.22 13.01 -17.72
N LEU A 35 3.87 11.91 -18.35
CA LEU A 35 3.25 10.76 -17.68
C LEU A 35 4.38 9.87 -17.12
N ILE A 36 4.41 9.71 -15.81
CA ILE A 36 5.36 8.85 -15.10
C ILE A 36 4.65 7.56 -14.72
N ILE A 37 5.06 6.46 -15.34
CA ILE A 37 4.51 5.14 -15.07
C ILE A 37 5.49 4.40 -14.17
N VAL A 38 4.98 3.89 -13.05
CA VAL A 38 5.76 3.18 -12.04
C VAL A 38 5.13 1.82 -11.79
N ASP A 39 5.92 0.78 -11.97
CA ASP A 39 5.55 -0.60 -11.68
C ASP A 39 6.17 -0.99 -10.34
N GLU A 40 5.34 -1.51 -9.42
CA GLU A 40 5.72 -1.89 -8.06
C GLU A 40 6.52 -0.80 -7.31
N PRO A 41 5.90 0.37 -7.04
CA PRO A 41 6.57 1.50 -6.36
C PRO A 41 7.13 1.15 -4.97
N GLU A 42 6.68 0.05 -4.38
CA GLU A 42 7.12 -0.52 -3.11
C GLU A 42 8.32 -1.46 -3.21
N ALA A 43 8.71 -1.88 -4.41
CA ALA A 43 9.77 -2.86 -4.60
C ALA A 43 11.11 -2.39 -3.98
N HIS A 44 11.77 -3.28 -3.27
CA HIS A 44 13.06 -3.06 -2.61
C HIS A 44 13.10 -1.95 -1.55
N LEU A 45 11.98 -1.28 -1.28
CA LEU A 45 11.89 -0.22 -0.29
C LEU A 45 11.18 -0.68 0.98
N HIS A 46 11.63 -0.18 2.13
CA HIS A 46 10.93 -0.44 3.38
C HIS A 46 9.61 0.35 3.41
N LYS A 47 8.52 -0.28 3.88
CA LYS A 47 7.17 0.32 3.90
C LYS A 47 7.11 1.73 4.49
N SER A 48 7.90 2.01 5.55
CA SER A 48 7.94 3.33 6.18
C SER A 48 8.50 4.44 5.27
N VAL A 49 9.28 4.06 4.25
CA VAL A 49 9.94 5.01 3.34
C VAL A 49 9.11 5.23 2.08
N VAL A 50 8.47 4.18 1.56
CA VAL A 50 7.74 4.20 0.28
C VAL A 50 6.76 5.37 0.19
N CYS A 51 5.82 5.46 1.14
CA CYS A 51 4.80 6.50 1.11
C CYS A 51 5.40 7.91 1.22
N ALA A 52 6.41 8.09 2.08
CA ALA A 52 7.07 9.38 2.26
C ALA A 52 7.84 9.80 1.01
N LEU A 53 8.52 8.86 0.36
CA LEU A 53 9.26 9.09 -0.88
C LEU A 53 8.33 9.57 -2.00
N TRP A 54 7.28 8.78 -2.29
CA TRP A 54 6.35 9.10 -3.37
C TRP A 54 5.58 10.39 -3.12
N ASN A 55 5.14 10.67 -1.88
CA ASN A 55 4.53 11.95 -1.52
C ASN A 55 5.44 13.13 -1.85
N LYS A 56 6.73 12.99 -1.55
CA LYS A 56 7.71 14.04 -1.84
C LYS A 56 7.97 14.22 -3.34
N LEU A 57 8.02 13.13 -4.09
CA LEU A 57 8.22 13.17 -5.54
C LEU A 57 7.01 13.78 -6.25
N GLU A 58 5.80 13.38 -5.89
CA GLU A 58 4.55 13.96 -6.41
C GLU A 58 4.49 15.48 -6.13
N GLN A 59 4.78 15.90 -4.88
CA GLN A 59 4.85 17.33 -4.52
C GLN A 59 5.90 18.10 -5.29
N LYS A 60 7.01 17.47 -5.68
CA LYS A 60 8.06 18.12 -6.47
C LYS A 60 7.77 18.17 -7.96
N ARG A 61 6.91 17.29 -8.43
CA ARG A 61 6.57 17.14 -9.84
C ARG A 61 5.05 17.21 -10.04
N GLU A 62 4.43 18.24 -9.47
CA GLU A 62 3.00 18.57 -9.69
C GLU A 62 2.67 18.84 -11.17
N ASP A 63 3.69 19.10 -11.98
CA ASP A 63 3.60 19.21 -13.42
C ASP A 63 3.38 17.87 -14.13
N CYS A 64 3.60 16.74 -13.46
CA CYS A 64 3.54 15.40 -14.05
C CYS A 64 2.30 14.64 -13.56
N VAL A 65 1.88 13.68 -14.38
CA VAL A 65 0.84 12.71 -14.00
C VAL A 65 1.54 11.41 -13.61
N PHE A 66 1.19 10.89 -12.44
CA PHE A 66 1.72 9.62 -11.95
C PHE A 66 0.70 8.50 -12.17
N PHE A 67 1.19 7.36 -12.63
CA PHE A 67 0.42 6.14 -12.82
C PHE A 67 1.17 4.98 -12.17
N TYR A 68 0.56 4.34 -11.17
CA TYR A 68 1.16 3.27 -10.40
C TYR A 68 0.50 1.93 -10.70
N PHE A 69 1.29 0.91 -10.97
CA PHE A 69 0.88 -0.48 -10.89
C PHE A 69 1.40 -1.05 -9.58
N THR A 70 0.53 -1.53 -8.72
CA THR A 70 0.93 -2.06 -7.41
C THR A 70 0.01 -3.18 -6.97
N HIS A 71 0.57 -4.13 -6.28
CA HIS A 71 -0.17 -5.15 -5.54
C HIS A 71 -0.19 -4.84 -4.02
N ASP A 72 0.50 -3.79 -3.56
CA ASP A 72 0.46 -3.34 -2.17
C ASP A 72 -0.72 -2.39 -1.92
N ILE A 73 -1.73 -2.92 -1.22
CA ILE A 73 -2.94 -2.19 -0.88
C ILE A 73 -2.63 -1.01 0.04
N ASP A 74 -1.68 -1.18 0.98
CA ASP A 74 -1.31 -0.13 1.91
C ASP A 74 -0.76 1.08 1.14
N PHE A 75 0.04 0.84 0.11
CA PHE A 75 0.48 1.90 -0.79
C PHE A 75 -0.70 2.50 -1.56
N ALA A 76 -1.52 1.68 -2.21
CA ALA A 76 -2.64 2.14 -3.02
C ALA A 76 -3.64 3.01 -2.23
N VAL A 77 -3.94 2.63 -0.97
CA VAL A 77 -4.86 3.38 -0.10
C VAL A 77 -4.32 4.74 0.30
N THR A 78 -2.99 4.89 0.40
CA THR A 78 -2.39 6.16 0.80
C THR A 78 -2.34 7.19 -0.32
N ARG A 79 -2.62 6.80 -1.57
CA ARG A 79 -2.59 7.70 -2.72
C ARG A 79 -3.93 8.43 -2.87
N ASP A 80 -3.86 9.76 -3.02
CA ASP A 80 -4.99 10.58 -3.45
C ASP A 80 -5.07 10.53 -4.98
N ALA A 81 -5.59 9.43 -5.49
CA ALA A 81 -5.66 9.13 -6.92
C ALA A 81 -6.84 8.23 -7.25
N LYS A 82 -7.32 8.30 -8.48
CA LYS A 82 -8.30 7.34 -9.01
C LYS A 82 -7.71 5.95 -9.02
N LYS A 83 -8.45 4.99 -8.48
CA LYS A 83 -8.00 3.61 -8.32
C LYS A 83 -8.80 2.69 -9.23
N ILE A 84 -8.09 1.78 -9.90
CA ILE A 84 -8.68 0.75 -10.74
C ILE A 84 -8.21 -0.59 -10.19
N TRP A 85 -9.16 -1.45 -9.85
CA TRP A 85 -8.88 -2.81 -9.47
C TRP A 85 -9.05 -3.74 -10.66
N ILE A 86 -7.98 -4.40 -11.07
CA ILE A 86 -7.98 -5.42 -12.13
C ILE A 86 -8.13 -6.77 -11.45
N LYS A 87 -9.24 -7.45 -11.68
CA LYS A 87 -9.57 -8.75 -11.07
C LYS A 87 -8.96 -9.91 -11.82
N SER A 88 -9.13 -9.92 -13.14
CA SER A 88 -8.66 -11.00 -13.99
C SER A 88 -8.43 -10.52 -15.42
N PHE A 89 -7.69 -11.33 -16.15
CA PHE A 89 -7.51 -11.21 -17.58
C PHE A 89 -7.74 -12.57 -18.23
N GLU A 90 -8.62 -12.61 -19.22
CA GLU A 90 -8.85 -13.77 -20.07
C GLU A 90 -8.39 -13.46 -21.49
N TYR A 91 -7.47 -14.29 -21.98
CA TYR A 91 -6.97 -14.17 -23.34
C TYR A 91 -8.11 -14.31 -24.37
N PRO A 92 -8.16 -13.53 -25.46
CA PRO A 92 -7.09 -12.64 -25.93
C PRO A 92 -7.18 -11.19 -25.42
N ASN A 93 -8.32 -10.72 -24.91
CA ASN A 93 -8.52 -9.30 -24.62
C ASN A 93 -9.63 -8.98 -23.63
N HIS A 94 -10.05 -9.92 -22.81
CA HIS A 94 -11.10 -9.71 -21.81
C HIS A 94 -10.49 -9.36 -20.45
N TRP A 95 -10.72 -8.10 -20.03
CA TRP A 95 -10.30 -7.59 -18.73
C TRP A 95 -11.50 -7.43 -17.81
N ASP A 96 -11.49 -8.07 -16.64
CA ASP A 96 -12.43 -7.77 -15.57
C ASP A 96 -11.79 -6.74 -14.62
N PHE A 97 -12.33 -5.52 -14.62
CA PHE A 97 -11.83 -4.45 -13.77
C PHE A 97 -12.96 -3.60 -13.21
N ARG A 98 -12.69 -2.94 -12.08
CA ARG A 98 -13.62 -2.03 -11.41
C ARG A 98 -12.93 -0.73 -11.01
N PHE A 99 -13.59 0.40 -11.26
CA PHE A 99 -13.19 1.67 -10.65
C PHE A 99 -13.60 1.68 -9.18
N LEU A 100 -12.65 2.04 -8.30
CA LEU A 100 -12.92 2.18 -6.89
C LEU A 100 -13.30 3.63 -6.58
N SER A 101 -14.28 3.83 -5.70
CA SER A 101 -14.64 5.15 -5.18
C SER A 101 -13.56 5.67 -4.25
N ASP A 102 -13.32 6.99 -4.27
CA ASP A 102 -12.16 7.64 -3.66
C ASP A 102 -11.98 7.40 -2.15
N ASP A 103 -13.04 7.07 -1.41
CA ASP A 103 -13.01 7.03 0.06
C ASP A 103 -13.03 5.64 0.70
N THR A 104 -13.32 4.58 -0.06
CA THR A 104 -13.43 3.25 0.52
C THR A 104 -12.96 2.16 -0.43
N ILE A 105 -12.01 1.36 0.00
CA ILE A 105 -11.77 0.07 -0.65
C ILE A 105 -12.99 -0.80 -0.34
N PRO A 106 -13.68 -1.35 -1.35
CA PRO A 106 -14.81 -2.23 -1.12
C PRO A 106 -14.45 -3.40 -0.21
N GLU A 107 -15.36 -3.80 0.67
CA GLU A 107 -15.14 -4.89 1.63
C GLU A 107 -14.78 -6.21 0.92
N ASP A 108 -15.39 -6.46 -0.25
CA ASP A 108 -15.10 -7.62 -1.09
C ASP A 108 -13.66 -7.62 -1.62
N LEU A 109 -13.11 -6.45 -1.96
CA LEU A 109 -11.72 -6.31 -2.36
C LEU A 109 -10.76 -6.56 -1.19
N TYR A 110 -11.06 -6.02 -0.01
CA TYR A 110 -10.28 -6.35 1.19
C TYR A 110 -10.27 -7.85 1.47
N LEU A 111 -11.42 -8.50 1.38
CA LEU A 111 -11.54 -9.94 1.64
C LEU A 111 -10.80 -10.77 0.59
N GLU A 112 -10.85 -10.40 -0.69
CA GLU A 112 -10.18 -11.12 -1.77
C GLU A 112 -8.64 -10.96 -1.70
N LEU A 113 -8.17 -9.76 -1.39
CA LEU A 113 -6.74 -9.47 -1.25
C LEU A 113 -6.14 -10.03 0.05
N LEU A 114 -6.93 -10.08 1.13
CA LEU A 114 -6.54 -10.70 2.40
C LEU A 114 -6.59 -12.23 2.33
N GLY A 115 -7.42 -12.80 1.46
CA GLY A 115 -7.50 -14.26 1.22
C GLY A 115 -6.19 -14.83 0.67
N SER A 116 -5.28 -13.99 0.20
CA SER A 116 -4.12 -14.48 -0.50
C SER A 116 -2.93 -14.91 0.34
N LYS A 117 -2.73 -14.54 1.62
CA LYS A 117 -1.59 -15.09 2.43
C LYS A 117 -1.37 -14.55 3.85
N ARG A 118 -2.17 -13.65 4.45
CA ARG A 118 -1.80 -13.05 5.75
C ARG A 118 -2.85 -13.26 6.84
N LYS A 119 -2.38 -13.39 8.08
CA LYS A 119 -3.23 -13.30 9.27
C LYS A 119 -3.83 -11.91 9.35
N VAL A 120 -5.12 -11.79 9.61
CA VAL A 120 -5.84 -10.51 9.67
C VAL A 120 -6.24 -10.21 11.09
N LEU A 121 -6.08 -8.97 11.51
CA LEU A 121 -6.52 -8.47 12.80
C LEU A 121 -7.54 -7.33 12.58
N PHE A 122 -8.80 -7.59 12.88
CA PHE A 122 -9.82 -6.54 12.89
C PHE A 122 -9.81 -5.82 14.24
N CYS A 123 -9.73 -4.49 14.23
CA CYS A 123 -9.82 -3.65 15.43
C CYS A 123 -10.89 -2.57 15.26
N GLU A 124 -11.45 -2.09 16.37
CA GLU A 124 -12.39 -0.99 16.36
C GLU A 124 -11.69 0.34 16.03
N GLY A 125 -12.36 1.24 15.30
CA GLY A 125 -11.91 2.59 15.06
C GLY A 125 -11.57 2.88 13.61
N LYS A 126 -10.74 3.92 13.43
CA LYS A 126 -10.24 4.40 12.13
C LYS A 126 -8.71 4.30 12.08
N LYS A 127 -8.11 4.51 10.90
CA LYS A 127 -6.64 4.49 10.74
C LYS A 127 -5.88 5.49 11.63
N GLU A 128 -6.54 6.59 12.02
CA GLU A 128 -5.98 7.60 12.92
C GLU A 128 -6.10 7.22 14.40
N SER A 129 -6.92 6.22 14.74
CA SER A 129 -7.17 5.80 16.11
C SER A 129 -5.90 5.27 16.78
N PHE A 130 -5.86 5.41 18.10
CA PHE A 130 -4.75 4.90 18.90
C PHE A 130 -4.66 3.37 18.80
N ASP A 131 -5.80 2.68 18.82
CA ASP A 131 -5.88 1.21 18.73
C ASP A 131 -5.28 0.68 17.44
N TYR A 132 -5.63 1.28 16.30
CA TYR A 132 -5.02 0.89 15.01
C TYR A 132 -3.49 1.05 15.03
N LYS A 133 -2.98 2.18 15.52
CA LYS A 133 -1.54 2.43 15.61
C LYS A 133 -0.84 1.46 16.54
N LEU A 134 -1.47 1.19 17.69
CA LEU A 134 -0.97 0.26 18.69
C LEU A 134 -0.89 -1.16 18.10
N TYR A 135 -1.98 -1.67 17.55
CA TYR A 135 -2.01 -3.03 17.01
C TYR A 135 -1.11 -3.21 15.80
N SER A 136 -1.01 -2.21 14.93
CA SER A 136 -0.07 -2.24 13.80
C SER A 136 1.39 -2.31 14.24
N ALA A 137 1.73 -1.71 15.38
CA ALA A 137 3.08 -1.75 15.93
C ALA A 137 3.37 -3.08 16.66
N PHE A 138 2.38 -3.64 17.39
CA PHE A 138 2.57 -4.86 18.19
C PHE A 138 2.42 -6.15 17.39
N PHE A 139 1.68 -6.14 16.28
CA PHE A 139 1.43 -7.31 15.45
C PHE A 139 1.91 -7.11 14.01
N PRO A 140 3.24 -7.02 13.78
CA PRO A 140 3.81 -6.75 12.45
C PRO A 140 3.51 -7.85 11.43
N ASP A 141 3.21 -9.08 11.89
CA ASP A 141 2.87 -10.23 11.04
C ASP A 141 1.38 -10.25 10.65
N PHE A 142 0.58 -9.36 11.23
CA PHE A 142 -0.84 -9.25 10.93
C PHE A 142 -1.11 -8.04 10.04
N PHE A 143 -2.08 -8.22 9.16
CA PHE A 143 -2.68 -7.09 8.49
C PHE A 143 -3.78 -6.52 9.40
N VAL A 144 -3.55 -5.34 9.96
CA VAL A 144 -4.50 -4.71 10.89
C VAL A 144 -5.52 -3.90 10.09
N VAL A 145 -6.80 -4.25 10.25
CA VAL A 145 -7.92 -3.60 9.55
C VAL A 145 -8.79 -2.87 10.58
N PRO A 146 -8.81 -1.53 10.57
CA PRO A 146 -9.72 -0.80 11.43
C PRO A 146 -11.14 -0.83 10.85
N VAL A 147 -12.11 -1.15 11.70
CA VAL A 147 -13.52 -1.17 11.36
C VAL A 147 -14.31 -0.34 12.35
N GLU A 148 -15.44 0.22 11.92
CA GLU A 148 -16.12 1.31 12.65
C GLU A 148 -16.57 0.99 14.07
N ASN A 149 -16.90 -0.29 14.35
CA ASN A 149 -17.43 -0.71 15.67
C ASN A 149 -17.25 -2.20 15.95
N CYS A 150 -17.38 -2.57 17.23
CA CYS A 150 -17.26 -3.96 17.70
C CYS A 150 -18.17 -4.97 16.97
N SER A 151 -19.36 -4.54 16.55
CA SER A 151 -20.28 -5.43 15.84
C SER A 151 -19.73 -5.81 14.47
N LYS A 152 -19.10 -4.87 13.76
CA LYS A 152 -18.41 -5.11 12.49
C LYS A 152 -17.15 -5.94 12.70
N VAL A 153 -16.38 -5.71 13.77
CA VAL A 153 -15.22 -6.56 14.12
C VAL A 153 -15.66 -8.03 14.20
N ARG A 154 -16.72 -8.31 14.96
CA ARG A 154 -17.25 -9.68 15.12
C ARG A 154 -17.78 -10.26 13.82
N ALA A 155 -18.50 -9.47 13.02
CA ALA A 155 -19.08 -9.91 11.75
C ALA A 155 -17.97 -10.31 10.75
N TYR A 156 -16.96 -9.46 10.56
CA TYR A 156 -15.86 -9.72 9.64
C TYR A 156 -14.96 -10.87 10.07
N THR A 157 -14.63 -10.94 11.37
CA THR A 157 -13.88 -12.06 11.92
C THR A 157 -14.60 -13.40 11.68
N ARG A 158 -15.92 -13.44 11.90
CA ARG A 158 -16.71 -14.64 11.63
C ARG A 158 -16.78 -14.97 10.15
N ALA A 159 -17.05 -13.98 9.30
CA ALA A 159 -17.15 -14.16 7.85
C ALA A 159 -15.85 -14.74 7.27
N MET A 160 -14.69 -14.20 7.66
CA MET A 160 -13.40 -14.71 7.23
C MET A 160 -13.13 -16.13 7.71
N ASN A 161 -13.41 -16.44 8.98
CA ASN A 161 -13.14 -17.77 9.54
C ASN A 161 -14.15 -18.83 9.08
N SER A 162 -15.35 -18.43 8.63
CA SER A 162 -16.38 -19.37 8.13
C SER A 162 -16.37 -19.56 6.61
N GLY A 163 -15.67 -18.72 5.87
CA GLY A 163 -15.68 -18.70 4.40
C GLY A 163 -14.85 -19.79 3.71
N GLY A 164 -14.34 -20.80 4.42
CA GLY A 164 -13.64 -21.94 3.82
C GLY A 164 -12.29 -21.60 3.15
N LEU A 165 -11.78 -20.41 3.34
CA LEU A 165 -10.44 -20.01 2.87
C LEU A 165 -9.40 -20.73 3.76
N ALA A 166 -8.90 -21.86 3.30
CA ALA A 166 -8.13 -22.85 4.07
C ALA A 166 -6.85 -22.33 4.74
N ASN A 167 -6.46 -21.07 4.55
CA ASN A 167 -5.18 -20.52 5.03
C ASN A 167 -5.26 -19.12 5.67
N VAL A 168 -6.45 -18.59 5.93
CA VAL A 168 -6.59 -17.25 6.53
C VAL A 168 -7.13 -17.37 7.95
N GLN A 169 -6.36 -16.92 8.94
CA GLN A 169 -6.81 -16.77 10.31
C GLN A 169 -7.13 -15.30 10.56
N ALA A 170 -8.38 -14.99 10.87
CA ALA A 170 -8.79 -13.67 11.31
C ALA A 170 -8.99 -13.65 12.83
N LEU A 171 -8.45 -12.61 13.46
CA LEU A 171 -8.68 -12.27 14.86
C LEU A 171 -9.47 -10.94 14.92
N GLY A 172 -10.30 -10.79 15.94
CA GLY A 172 -11.00 -9.54 16.24
C GLY A 172 -10.71 -9.13 17.68
N ILE A 173 -10.30 -7.89 17.88
CA ILE A 173 -10.05 -7.26 19.18
C ILE A 173 -10.96 -6.04 19.33
#